data_99a80c5c2a629e9cffd919c1fbc2f99d
#
_entry.id   99a80c5c2a629e9cffd919c1fbc2f99d
#
_cell.length_a   1.000
_cell.length_b   1.000
_cell.length_c   1.000
_cell.angle_alpha   90.00
_cell.angle_beta   90.00
_cell.angle_gamma   90.00
#
_symmetry.space_group_name_H-M   'P 1'
#
loop_
_entity.id
_entity.type
_entity.pdbx_description
1 polymer ?
#
loop_
_entity_poly.entity_id
_entity_poly.type
_entity_poly.pdbx_seq_one_letter_code
_entity_poly.pdbx_strand_id
1 'polypeptide(L)'
;HALAHIEESIQGKVSEGYLRWYAIKVFERDQKVMEEMGLDPNLKAHLEEHIADCEKELDDDAESIITNQRYSYINSVVTKAVKKKAAKGSLSVSDKIDQIVTNRILALPIFAVIMFCIYAIAMGGWAISIGTMGTDWANDVLFGEWVPGLFDTILGALGVAEGGWLYGLIQDGIVAGVGAVLGFVPQMLVLFLLLAILEDVGYMARVAFIMDRIFRRFGLSGKSFIPMLVATGCGVPGIMASRTIEQDRDRKMTIMTTGFIPCGAKMPIIGLFAGAVFGDSPWVAT
;
A
#
# COMPACT_ATOMS: atom_id res chain seq x y z
N HIS A 1 24.99 23.23 -5.37
CA HIS A 1 24.96 24.24 -6.42
C HIS A 1 23.52 24.58 -6.81
N ALA A 2 22.69 23.63 -7.23
CA ALA A 2 21.31 23.89 -7.65
C ALA A 2 20.47 24.61 -6.57
N LEU A 3 20.53 24.18 -5.31
CA LEU A 3 19.83 24.86 -4.21
C LEU A 3 20.30 26.30 -3.98
N ALA A 4 21.61 26.56 -4.07
CA ALA A 4 22.14 27.92 -3.92
C ALA A 4 21.66 28.86 -5.04
N HIS A 5 21.56 28.31 -6.26
CA HIS A 5 21.03 29.05 -7.40
C HIS A 5 19.53 29.37 -7.25
N ILE A 6 18.77 28.38 -6.71
CA ILE A 6 17.36 28.61 -6.38
C ILE A 6 17.21 29.66 -5.29
N GLU A 7 18.03 29.59 -4.21
CA GLU A 7 18.04 30.60 -3.13
C GLU A 7 18.26 32.00 -3.68
N GLU A 8 19.26 32.18 -4.55
CA GLU A 8 19.57 33.45 -5.17
C GLU A 8 18.40 33.96 -6.05
N SER A 9 17.77 33.07 -6.79
CA SER A 9 16.65 33.39 -7.68
C SER A 9 15.37 33.78 -6.95
N ILE A 10 15.16 33.30 -5.72
CA ILE A 10 13.97 33.62 -4.90
C ILE A 10 14.27 34.68 -3.82
N GLN A 11 15.52 35.13 -3.73
CA GLN A 11 15.92 36.16 -2.78
C GLN A 11 15.10 37.45 -3.01
N GLY A 12 14.61 38.04 -1.93
CA GLY A 12 13.75 39.23 -1.99
C GLY A 12 12.25 38.95 -2.16
N LYS A 13 11.84 37.72 -2.50
CA LYS A 13 10.40 37.32 -2.55
C LYS A 13 9.93 36.68 -1.24
N VAL A 14 10.85 36.22 -0.41
CA VAL A 14 10.58 35.51 0.85
C VAL A 14 11.44 36.08 1.97
N SER A 15 11.00 35.90 3.21
CA SER A 15 11.77 36.30 4.39
C SER A 15 13.09 35.52 4.45
N GLU A 16 14.20 36.24 4.72
CA GLU A 16 15.55 35.64 4.77
C GLU A 16 15.67 34.44 5.72
N GLY A 17 14.93 34.45 6.83
CA GLY A 17 14.94 33.32 7.78
C GLY A 17 14.39 31.99 7.24
N TYR A 18 13.58 32.06 6.21
CA TYR A 18 12.95 30.85 5.59
C TYR A 18 13.42 30.59 4.16
N LEU A 19 14.37 31.38 3.65
CA LEU A 19 14.84 31.30 2.27
C LEU A 19 15.27 29.88 1.89
N ARG A 20 16.04 29.23 2.74
CA ARG A 20 16.51 27.84 2.54
C ARG A 20 15.37 26.84 2.49
N TRP A 21 14.33 27.00 3.32
CA TRP A 21 13.17 26.14 3.34
C TRP A 21 12.36 26.25 2.03
N TYR A 22 12.13 27.48 1.59
CA TYR A 22 11.43 27.73 0.33
C TYR A 22 12.22 27.20 -0.87
N ALA A 23 13.54 27.35 -0.89
CA ALA A 23 14.40 26.81 -1.94
C ALA A 23 14.31 25.29 -2.02
N ILE A 24 14.29 24.60 -0.89
CA ILE A 24 14.10 23.14 -0.85
C ILE A 24 12.71 22.76 -1.38
N LYS A 25 11.66 23.47 -0.99
CA LYS A 25 10.31 23.20 -1.45
C LYS A 25 10.12 23.44 -2.94
N VAL A 26 10.76 24.44 -3.50
CA VAL A 26 10.79 24.69 -4.94
C VAL A 26 11.54 23.57 -5.66
N PHE A 27 12.67 23.10 -5.11
CA PHE A 27 13.42 21.97 -5.64
C PHE A 27 12.61 20.66 -5.63
N GLU A 28 11.85 20.43 -4.56
CA GLU A 28 10.91 19.29 -4.42
C GLU A 28 9.63 19.44 -5.30
N ARG A 29 9.48 20.53 -6.04
CA ARG A 29 8.29 20.87 -6.87
C ARG A 29 6.99 20.92 -6.08
N ASP A 30 7.00 21.41 -4.84
CA ASP A 30 5.79 21.58 -4.03
C ASP A 30 4.87 22.62 -4.68
N GLN A 31 3.75 22.15 -5.25
CA GLN A 31 2.83 22.98 -6.01
C GLN A 31 2.22 24.09 -5.17
N LYS A 32 1.87 23.81 -3.90
CA LYS A 32 1.26 24.80 -3.01
C LYS A 32 2.20 25.96 -2.74
N VAL A 33 3.45 25.63 -2.46
CA VAL A 33 4.49 26.64 -2.20
C VAL A 33 4.79 27.45 -3.47
N MET A 34 4.86 26.80 -4.62
CA MET A 34 5.08 27.51 -5.89
C MET A 34 3.92 28.42 -6.28
N GLU A 35 2.68 28.04 -5.96
CA GLU A 35 1.49 28.88 -6.16
C GLU A 35 1.47 30.06 -5.19
N GLU A 36 1.77 29.83 -3.91
CA GLU A 36 1.82 30.87 -2.87
C GLU A 36 2.90 31.94 -3.18
N MET A 37 4.04 31.50 -3.71
CA MET A 37 5.14 32.42 -4.09
C MET A 37 4.85 33.21 -5.36
N GLY A 38 3.88 32.86 -6.16
CA GLY A 38 3.53 33.53 -7.40
C GLY A 38 4.73 33.68 -8.36
N LEU A 39 5.48 32.60 -8.57
CA LEU A 39 6.68 32.60 -9.41
C LEU A 39 6.33 32.93 -10.87
N ASP A 40 7.12 33.82 -11.46
CA ASP A 40 7.03 34.14 -12.89
C ASP A 40 7.22 32.87 -13.73
N PRO A 41 6.40 32.64 -14.79
CA PRO A 41 6.52 31.47 -15.67
C PRO A 41 7.92 31.27 -16.25
N ASN A 42 8.62 32.35 -16.59
CA ASN A 42 9.98 32.30 -17.12
C ASN A 42 10.98 31.83 -16.05
N LEU A 43 10.84 32.31 -14.82
CA LEU A 43 11.67 31.90 -13.70
C LEU A 43 11.39 30.43 -13.35
N LYS A 44 10.13 30.02 -13.36
CA LYS A 44 9.75 28.62 -13.12
C LYS A 44 10.38 27.66 -14.14
N ALA A 45 10.36 28.03 -15.43
CA ALA A 45 10.98 27.23 -16.48
C ALA A 45 12.50 27.12 -16.31
N HIS A 46 13.16 28.21 -15.94
CA HIS A 46 14.60 28.23 -15.68
C HIS A 46 14.98 27.35 -14.46
N LEU A 47 14.23 27.45 -13.36
CA LEU A 47 14.47 26.62 -12.19
C LEU A 47 14.22 25.14 -12.49
N GLU A 48 13.21 24.81 -13.30
CA GLU A 48 12.91 23.43 -13.69
C GLU A 48 14.04 22.80 -14.52
N GLU A 49 14.69 23.57 -15.40
CA GLU A 49 15.85 23.12 -16.16
C GLU A 49 16.99 22.69 -15.21
N HIS A 50 17.31 23.51 -14.21
CA HIS A 50 18.36 23.18 -13.24
C HIS A 50 18.00 21.99 -12.34
N ILE A 51 16.71 21.81 -11.99
CA ILE A 51 16.26 20.67 -11.21
C ILE A 51 16.38 19.40 -12.06
N ALA A 52 15.94 19.43 -13.32
CA ALA A 52 16.03 18.31 -14.24
C ALA A 52 17.47 17.89 -14.52
N ASP A 53 18.39 18.84 -14.68
CA ASP A 53 19.81 18.53 -14.84
C ASP A 53 20.38 17.85 -13.59
N CYS A 54 20.00 18.29 -12.39
CA CYS A 54 20.44 17.70 -11.14
C CYS A 54 19.89 16.26 -10.97
N GLU A 55 18.63 16.03 -11.32
CA GLU A 55 18.01 14.70 -11.33
C GLU A 55 18.70 13.75 -12.31
N LYS A 56 19.06 14.25 -13.48
CA LYS A 56 19.78 13.47 -14.49
C LYS A 56 21.21 13.15 -14.07
N GLU A 57 21.92 14.08 -13.42
CA GLU A 57 23.30 13.87 -12.96
C GLU A 57 23.35 12.85 -11.81
N LEU A 58 22.38 12.91 -10.89
CA LEU A 58 22.34 12.05 -9.70
C LEU A 58 21.53 10.76 -9.90
N ASP A 59 20.88 10.60 -11.07
CA ASP A 59 20.02 9.44 -11.40
C ASP A 59 18.95 9.18 -10.33
N ASP A 60 18.40 10.26 -9.75
CA ASP A 60 17.43 10.21 -8.66
C ASP A 60 16.42 11.36 -8.76
N ASP A 61 15.24 11.22 -8.16
CA ASP A 61 14.24 12.27 -8.10
C ASP A 61 14.61 13.37 -7.09
N ALA A 62 14.09 14.58 -7.27
CA ALA A 62 14.43 15.75 -6.47
C ALA A 62 14.24 15.55 -4.96
N GLU A 63 13.18 14.86 -4.56
CA GLU A 63 12.89 14.56 -3.17
C GLU A 63 13.88 13.56 -2.55
N SER A 64 14.18 12.49 -3.28
CA SER A 64 15.19 11.50 -2.89
C SER A 64 16.57 12.12 -2.78
N ILE A 65 16.93 13.03 -3.70
CA ILE A 65 18.20 13.77 -3.65
C ILE A 65 18.31 14.56 -2.35
N ILE A 66 17.29 15.33 -1.98
CA ILE A 66 17.28 16.11 -0.73
C ILE A 66 17.39 15.20 0.49
N THR A 67 16.61 14.11 0.49
CA THR A 67 16.63 13.13 1.58
C THR A 67 17.99 12.47 1.73
N ASN A 68 18.60 12.03 0.64
CA ASN A 68 19.93 11.43 0.63
C ASN A 68 21.00 12.39 1.13
N GLN A 69 20.95 13.67 0.76
CA GLN A 69 21.88 14.69 1.25
C GLN A 69 21.71 14.95 2.75
N ARG A 70 20.48 14.99 3.24
CA ARG A 70 20.21 15.10 4.69
C ARG A 70 20.79 13.92 5.46
N TYR A 71 20.57 12.69 5.00
CA TYR A 71 21.14 11.50 5.65
C TYR A 71 22.66 11.45 5.57
N SER A 72 23.25 11.88 4.46
CA SER A 72 24.70 12.00 4.33
C SER A 72 25.29 12.96 5.38
N TYR A 73 24.67 14.12 5.54
CA TYR A 73 25.08 15.09 6.58
C TYR A 73 24.91 14.53 7.99
N ILE A 74 23.74 13.93 8.29
CA ILE A 74 23.48 13.30 9.60
C ILE A 74 24.53 12.22 9.88
N ASN A 75 24.84 11.34 8.93
CA ASN A 75 25.85 10.31 9.08
C ASN A 75 27.24 10.89 9.36
N SER A 76 27.60 12.00 8.73
CA SER A 76 28.86 12.68 8.96
C SER A 76 29.01 13.20 10.40
N VAL A 77 27.91 13.72 10.96
CA VAL A 77 27.82 14.19 12.34
C VAL A 77 27.79 13.02 13.33
N VAL A 78 26.96 12.03 13.10
CA VAL A 78 26.82 10.85 13.95
C VAL A 78 28.12 10.06 14.05
N THR A 79 28.85 9.91 12.95
CA THR A 79 30.14 9.21 12.95
C THR A 79 31.19 9.91 13.87
N LYS A 80 31.11 11.21 13.98
CA LYS A 80 32.01 12.00 14.86
C LYS A 80 31.53 12.06 16.31
N ALA A 81 30.20 12.16 16.52
CA ALA A 81 29.61 12.43 17.83
C ALA A 81 29.29 11.14 18.62
N VAL A 82 28.97 10.06 17.95
CA VAL A 82 28.48 8.80 18.56
C VAL A 82 29.60 7.76 18.62
N LYS A 83 30.04 7.43 19.82
CA LYS A 83 30.93 6.28 20.09
C LYS A 83 30.04 5.06 20.40
N LYS A 84 29.86 4.16 19.43
CA LYS A 84 29.16 2.89 19.66
C LYS A 84 29.98 2.01 20.61
N LYS A 85 29.38 1.53 21.70
CA LYS A 85 30.00 0.57 22.65
C LYS A 85 30.22 -0.81 22.05
N ALA A 86 29.51 -1.14 20.95
CA ALA A 86 29.69 -2.41 20.26
C ALA A 86 31.02 -2.41 19.47
N ALA A 87 31.75 -3.52 19.50
CA ALA A 87 33.00 -3.67 18.74
C ALA A 87 32.75 -3.38 17.25
N LYS A 88 33.65 -2.61 16.62
CA LYS A 88 33.63 -2.36 15.18
C LYS A 88 33.61 -3.71 14.44
N GLY A 89 32.49 -4.05 13.79
CA GLY A 89 32.36 -5.27 13.01
C GLY A 89 31.43 -6.35 13.58
N SER A 90 30.88 -6.20 14.78
CA SER A 90 29.84 -7.13 15.23
C SER A 90 28.50 -6.77 14.58
N LEU A 91 28.15 -7.56 13.56
CA LEU A 91 26.80 -7.51 12.96
C LEU A 91 25.78 -7.91 14.01
N SER A 92 24.76 -7.08 14.23
CA SER A 92 23.61 -7.46 15.06
C SER A 92 22.87 -8.63 14.39
N VAL A 93 22.05 -9.35 15.15
CA VAL A 93 21.21 -10.41 14.59
C VAL A 93 20.30 -9.85 13.48
N SER A 94 19.80 -8.63 13.67
CA SER A 94 19.02 -7.90 12.67
C SER A 94 19.80 -7.67 11.38
N ASP A 95 21.07 -7.23 11.47
CA ASP A 95 21.91 -6.98 10.29
C ASP A 95 22.19 -8.27 9.49
N LYS A 96 22.31 -9.40 10.17
CA LYS A 96 22.50 -10.70 9.50
C LYS A 96 21.22 -11.16 8.77
N ILE A 97 20.06 -10.96 9.39
CA ILE A 97 18.76 -11.25 8.76
C ILE A 97 18.59 -10.33 7.56
N ASP A 98 18.94 -9.06 7.69
CA ASP A 98 18.86 -8.08 6.60
C ASP A 98 19.73 -8.45 5.42
N GLN A 99 20.96 -8.91 5.65
CA GLN A 99 21.83 -9.36 4.57
C GLN A 99 21.25 -10.51 3.73
N ILE A 100 20.46 -11.39 4.38
CA ILE A 100 19.80 -12.50 3.69
C ILE A 100 18.53 -12.02 2.97
N VAL A 101 17.71 -11.26 3.67
CA VAL A 101 16.39 -10.80 3.19
C VAL A 101 16.51 -9.72 2.10
N THR A 102 17.55 -8.88 2.17
CA THR A 102 17.80 -7.83 1.15
C THR A 102 18.75 -8.27 0.04
N ASN A 103 19.16 -9.54 0.03
CA ASN A 103 20.02 -10.07 -1.03
C ASN A 103 19.32 -9.97 -2.38
N ARG A 104 19.98 -9.37 -3.36
CA ARG A 104 19.45 -9.01 -4.69
C ARG A 104 18.73 -10.17 -5.42
N ILE A 105 19.15 -11.42 -5.20
CA ILE A 105 18.60 -12.60 -5.88
C ILE A 105 17.61 -13.32 -4.98
N LEU A 106 17.90 -13.43 -3.67
CA LEU A 106 17.10 -14.16 -2.70
C LEU A 106 15.89 -13.38 -2.18
N ALA A 107 15.90 -12.06 -2.26
CA ALA A 107 14.82 -11.23 -1.73
C ALA A 107 13.46 -11.49 -2.40
N LEU A 108 13.43 -11.62 -3.74
CA LEU A 108 12.20 -11.91 -4.49
C LEU A 108 11.58 -13.28 -4.14
N PRO A 109 12.32 -14.40 -4.17
CA PRO A 109 11.76 -15.69 -3.78
C PRO A 109 11.37 -15.75 -2.29
N ILE A 110 12.15 -15.14 -1.39
CA ILE A 110 11.78 -15.06 0.03
C ILE A 110 10.48 -14.28 0.20
N PHE A 111 10.35 -13.15 -0.48
CA PHE A 111 9.12 -12.37 -0.49
C PHE A 111 7.92 -13.18 -1.00
N ALA A 112 8.07 -13.88 -2.12
CA ALA A 112 7.02 -14.73 -2.67
C ALA A 112 6.59 -15.84 -1.70
N VAL A 113 7.53 -16.47 -1.00
CA VAL A 113 7.24 -17.51 0.01
C VAL A 113 6.51 -16.91 1.22
N ILE A 114 6.96 -15.76 1.74
CA ILE A 114 6.31 -15.11 2.88
C ILE A 114 4.87 -14.71 2.51
N MET A 115 4.68 -14.10 1.34
CA MET A 115 3.34 -13.72 0.87
C MET A 115 2.46 -14.95 0.64
N PHE A 116 3.00 -16.01 0.05
CA PHE A 116 2.28 -17.27 -0.11
C PHE A 116 1.84 -17.84 1.24
N CYS A 117 2.71 -17.84 2.26
CA CYS A 117 2.35 -18.30 3.61
C CYS A 117 1.23 -17.45 4.22
N ILE A 118 1.31 -16.12 4.10
CA ILE A 118 0.28 -15.20 4.59
C ILE A 118 -1.07 -15.49 3.94
N TYR A 119 -1.09 -15.59 2.60
CA TYR A 119 -2.32 -15.91 1.87
C TYR A 119 -2.83 -17.32 2.17
N ALA A 120 -1.95 -18.30 2.31
CA ALA A 120 -2.33 -19.65 2.67
C ALA A 120 -2.99 -19.73 4.07
N ILE A 121 -2.51 -18.96 5.04
CA ILE A 121 -3.10 -18.88 6.38
C ILE A 121 -4.40 -18.09 6.37
N ALA A 122 -4.48 -17.00 5.60
CA ALA A 122 -5.64 -16.13 5.57
C ALA A 122 -6.78 -16.67 4.69
N MET A 123 -6.46 -17.22 3.51
CA MET A 123 -7.42 -17.56 2.46
C MET A 123 -7.33 -19.01 1.97
N GLY A 124 -6.27 -19.75 2.36
CA GLY A 124 -6.04 -21.11 1.87
C GLY A 124 -7.10 -22.08 2.35
N GLY A 125 -7.59 -22.94 1.46
CA GLY A 125 -8.50 -24.05 1.80
C GLY A 125 -7.81 -25.24 2.48
N TRP A 126 -6.60 -25.05 3.04
CA TRP A 126 -5.84 -26.07 3.76
C TRP A 126 -6.18 -26.06 5.25
N ALA A 127 -5.97 -27.17 5.94
CA ALA A 127 -6.32 -27.38 7.35
C ALA A 127 -5.76 -26.36 8.37
N ILE A 128 -4.93 -25.42 7.95
CA ILE A 128 -4.27 -24.39 8.78
C ILE A 128 -4.85 -22.99 8.50
N SER A 129 -5.86 -22.84 7.65
CA SER A 129 -6.42 -21.53 7.32
C SER A 129 -7.38 -21.04 8.40
N ILE A 130 -6.85 -20.23 9.32
CA ILE A 130 -7.62 -19.62 10.42
C ILE A 130 -8.69 -18.67 9.87
N GLY A 131 -8.39 -17.99 8.78
CA GLY A 131 -9.30 -17.02 8.15
C GLY A 131 -10.54 -17.71 7.56
N THR A 132 -10.38 -18.79 6.79
CA THR A 132 -11.52 -19.54 6.21
C THR A 132 -12.34 -20.23 7.29
N MET A 133 -11.72 -20.83 8.29
CA MET A 133 -12.43 -21.46 9.40
C MET A 133 -13.31 -20.44 10.16
N GLY A 134 -12.80 -19.23 10.37
CA GLY A 134 -13.59 -18.13 10.97
C GLY A 134 -14.73 -17.67 10.07
N THR A 135 -14.50 -17.63 8.77
CA THR A 135 -15.52 -17.25 7.76
C THR A 135 -16.61 -18.31 7.65
N ASP A 136 -16.24 -19.60 7.60
CA ASP A 136 -17.18 -20.72 7.56
C ASP A 136 -18.04 -20.74 8.84
N TRP A 137 -17.42 -20.58 10.01
CA TRP A 137 -18.15 -20.47 11.25
C TRP A 137 -19.14 -19.28 11.25
N ALA A 138 -18.70 -18.11 10.78
CA ALA A 138 -19.55 -16.92 10.71
C ALA A 138 -20.71 -17.12 9.73
N ASN A 139 -20.47 -17.71 8.57
CA ASN A 139 -21.48 -17.92 7.55
C ASN A 139 -22.47 -19.03 7.95
N ASP A 140 -21.98 -20.17 8.47
CA ASP A 140 -22.83 -21.32 8.76
C ASP A 140 -23.59 -21.14 10.09
N VAL A 141 -22.90 -20.73 11.15
CA VAL A 141 -23.50 -20.64 12.50
C VAL A 141 -24.17 -19.29 12.73
N LEU A 142 -23.46 -18.19 12.49
CA LEU A 142 -23.96 -16.85 12.85
C LEU A 142 -25.05 -16.40 11.85
N PHE A 143 -24.75 -16.42 10.56
CA PHE A 143 -25.64 -15.94 9.49
C PHE A 143 -26.49 -17.03 8.85
N GLY A 144 -26.14 -18.31 9.01
CA GLY A 144 -26.91 -19.43 8.55
C GLY A 144 -28.00 -19.89 9.50
N GLU A 145 -27.75 -19.83 10.82
CA GLU A 145 -28.70 -20.33 11.83
C GLU A 145 -29.19 -19.26 12.79
N TRP A 146 -28.31 -18.54 13.47
CA TRP A 146 -28.69 -17.66 14.58
C TRP A 146 -29.45 -16.40 14.12
N VAL A 147 -28.91 -15.67 13.16
CA VAL A 147 -29.54 -14.43 12.69
C VAL A 147 -30.85 -14.72 11.97
N PRO A 148 -30.95 -15.63 11.01
CA PRO A 148 -32.22 -16.01 10.39
C PRO A 148 -33.23 -16.51 11.38
N GLY A 149 -32.86 -17.37 12.34
CA GLY A 149 -33.75 -17.88 13.36
C GLY A 149 -34.31 -16.80 14.29
N LEU A 150 -33.51 -15.79 14.61
CA LEU A 150 -33.97 -14.60 15.36
C LEU A 150 -35.01 -13.81 14.56
N PHE A 151 -34.74 -13.57 13.26
CA PHE A 151 -35.67 -12.84 12.39
C PHE A 151 -36.94 -13.64 12.14
N ASP A 152 -36.88 -14.98 12.00
CA ASP A 152 -38.06 -15.85 11.89
C ASP A 152 -38.94 -15.74 13.12
N THR A 153 -38.36 -15.74 14.30
CA THR A 153 -39.12 -15.59 15.55
C THR A 153 -39.82 -14.24 15.62
N ILE A 154 -39.12 -13.17 15.22
CA ILE A 154 -39.66 -11.79 15.21
C ILE A 154 -40.76 -11.65 14.16
N LEU A 155 -40.56 -12.16 12.94
CA LEU A 155 -41.54 -12.11 11.83
C LEU A 155 -42.78 -12.94 12.17
N GLY A 156 -42.58 -14.12 12.77
CA GLY A 156 -43.68 -14.96 13.26
C GLY A 156 -44.52 -14.27 14.35
N ALA A 157 -43.89 -13.55 15.29
CA ALA A 157 -44.56 -12.78 16.29
C ALA A 157 -45.35 -11.56 15.74
N LEU A 158 -44.89 -11.00 14.61
CA LEU A 158 -45.56 -9.93 13.88
C LEU A 158 -46.69 -10.44 12.95
N GLY A 159 -46.87 -11.77 12.84
CA GLY A 159 -47.96 -12.38 12.02
C GLY A 159 -47.67 -12.34 10.50
N VAL A 160 -46.42 -12.16 10.10
CA VAL A 160 -46.03 -12.21 8.68
C VAL A 160 -46.00 -13.67 8.24
N ALA A 161 -46.82 -14.03 7.22
CA ALA A 161 -46.88 -15.41 6.71
C ALA A 161 -45.54 -15.82 6.09
N GLU A 162 -45.06 -17.00 6.47
CA GLU A 162 -43.92 -17.66 5.82
C GLU A 162 -44.21 -17.80 4.32
N GLY A 163 -43.33 -17.26 3.45
CA GLY A 163 -43.51 -17.22 2.00
C GLY A 163 -44.15 -15.96 1.43
N GLY A 164 -44.50 -14.97 2.26
CA GLY A 164 -44.91 -13.63 1.81
C GLY A 164 -43.73 -12.85 1.17
N TRP A 165 -44.05 -11.96 0.22
CA TRP A 165 -43.02 -11.13 -0.42
C TRP A 165 -42.18 -10.30 0.60
N LEU A 166 -42.76 -9.88 1.72
CA LEU A 166 -42.10 -9.15 2.79
C LEU A 166 -41.15 -10.05 3.55
N TYR A 167 -41.50 -11.33 3.78
CA TYR A 167 -40.62 -12.31 4.39
C TYR A 167 -39.37 -12.53 3.54
N GLY A 168 -39.55 -12.79 2.21
CA GLY A 168 -38.43 -12.95 1.29
C GLY A 168 -37.57 -11.72 1.17
N LEU A 169 -38.14 -10.52 1.17
CA LEU A 169 -37.35 -9.26 1.16
C LEU A 169 -36.43 -9.11 2.37
N ILE A 170 -36.93 -9.46 3.56
CA ILE A 170 -36.16 -9.34 4.81
C ILE A 170 -35.14 -10.47 4.89
N GLN A 171 -35.55 -11.71 4.70
CA GLN A 171 -34.71 -12.89 4.90
C GLN A 171 -33.67 -13.04 3.80
N ASP A 172 -34.13 -13.11 2.52
CA ASP A 172 -33.26 -13.33 1.38
C ASP A 172 -32.57 -12.06 0.89
N GLY A 173 -33.18 -10.89 1.09
CA GLY A 173 -32.59 -9.61 0.71
C GLY A 173 -31.67 -9.05 1.78
N ILE A 174 -32.21 -8.69 2.94
CA ILE A 174 -31.46 -7.95 3.96
C ILE A 174 -30.56 -8.88 4.77
N VAL A 175 -31.10 -9.97 5.33
CA VAL A 175 -30.31 -10.86 6.21
C VAL A 175 -29.23 -11.58 5.42
N ALA A 176 -29.56 -12.16 4.29
CA ALA A 176 -28.59 -12.84 3.44
C ALA A 176 -27.55 -11.87 2.83
N GLY A 177 -28.00 -10.66 2.40
CA GLY A 177 -27.07 -9.65 1.86
C GLY A 177 -26.08 -9.11 2.89
N VAL A 178 -26.56 -8.78 4.11
CA VAL A 178 -25.70 -8.35 5.21
C VAL A 178 -24.79 -9.50 5.68
N GLY A 179 -25.32 -10.72 5.74
CA GLY A 179 -24.58 -11.93 6.09
C GLY A 179 -23.41 -12.19 5.14
N ALA A 180 -23.65 -12.07 3.84
CA ALA A 180 -22.61 -12.25 2.84
C ALA A 180 -21.45 -11.24 2.99
N VAL A 181 -21.73 -10.00 3.38
CA VAL A 181 -20.70 -8.99 3.62
C VAL A 181 -19.96 -9.23 4.94
N LEU A 182 -20.69 -9.47 6.02
CA LEU A 182 -20.11 -9.67 7.36
C LEU A 182 -19.39 -11.02 7.47
N GLY A 183 -19.81 -12.02 6.71
CA GLY A 183 -19.15 -13.32 6.64
C GLY A 183 -17.69 -13.25 6.18
N PHE A 184 -17.32 -12.25 5.38
CA PHE A 184 -15.91 -12.03 4.97
C PHE A 184 -15.05 -11.33 6.01
N VAL A 185 -15.65 -10.74 7.07
CA VAL A 185 -14.91 -9.96 8.08
C VAL A 185 -13.83 -10.79 8.80
N PRO A 186 -14.08 -12.03 9.26
CA PRO A 186 -13.06 -12.82 9.94
C PRO A 186 -11.81 -13.05 9.09
N GLN A 187 -11.99 -13.39 7.82
CA GLN A 187 -10.92 -13.61 6.87
C GLN A 187 -10.08 -12.34 6.62
N MET A 188 -10.77 -11.19 6.45
CA MET A 188 -10.12 -9.90 6.29
C MET A 188 -9.35 -9.49 7.54
N LEU A 189 -9.91 -9.75 8.73
CA LEU A 189 -9.25 -9.42 10.00
C LEU A 189 -7.94 -10.20 10.16
N VAL A 190 -7.94 -11.51 9.87
CA VAL A 190 -6.73 -12.33 9.91
C VAL A 190 -5.69 -11.83 8.90
N LEU A 191 -6.11 -11.52 7.67
CA LEU A 191 -5.21 -11.00 6.65
C LEU A 191 -4.56 -9.68 7.09
N PHE A 192 -5.36 -8.71 7.56
CA PHE A 192 -4.83 -7.41 8.00
C PHE A 192 -3.95 -7.53 9.24
N LEU A 193 -4.28 -8.43 10.17
CA LEU A 193 -3.43 -8.70 11.32
C LEU A 193 -2.03 -9.20 10.88
N LEU A 194 -1.99 -10.14 9.94
CA LEU A 194 -0.72 -10.67 9.43
C LEU A 194 0.08 -9.62 8.65
N LEU A 195 -0.61 -8.78 7.84
CA LEU A 195 0.04 -7.69 7.13
C LEU A 195 0.57 -6.62 8.11
N ALA A 196 -0.18 -6.28 9.16
CA ALA A 196 0.26 -5.34 10.19
C ALA A 196 1.50 -5.84 10.94
N ILE A 197 1.54 -7.13 11.29
CA ILE A 197 2.73 -7.75 11.90
C ILE A 197 3.94 -7.63 10.94
N LEU A 198 3.73 -7.87 9.65
CA LEU A 198 4.78 -7.76 8.64
C LEU A 198 5.30 -6.33 8.50
N GLU A 199 4.42 -5.36 8.61
CA GLU A 199 4.74 -3.92 8.59
C GLU A 199 5.51 -3.51 9.85
N ASP A 200 5.05 -3.90 11.04
CA ASP A 200 5.69 -3.61 12.33
C ASP A 200 7.11 -4.18 12.44
N VAL A 201 7.34 -5.37 11.89
CA VAL A 201 8.69 -5.97 11.79
C VAL A 201 9.59 -5.17 10.84
N GLY A 202 9.04 -4.22 10.06
CA GLY A 202 9.76 -3.41 9.10
C GLY A 202 10.14 -4.14 7.80
N TYR A 203 9.54 -5.31 7.56
CA TYR A 203 9.81 -6.10 6.36
C TYR A 203 9.33 -5.39 5.09
N MET A 204 8.18 -4.71 5.15
CA MET A 204 7.61 -3.95 4.03
C MET A 204 8.55 -2.87 3.50
N ALA A 205 9.22 -2.13 4.39
CA ALA A 205 10.19 -1.10 4.00
C ALA A 205 11.39 -1.68 3.24
N ARG A 206 11.86 -2.87 3.67
CA ARG A 206 12.97 -3.59 3.00
C ARG A 206 12.59 -4.05 1.60
N VAL A 207 11.40 -4.61 1.46
CA VAL A 207 10.89 -5.06 0.16
C VAL A 207 10.65 -3.89 -0.77
N ALA A 208 10.10 -2.76 -0.27
CA ALA A 208 9.91 -1.55 -1.04
C ALA A 208 11.23 -1.03 -1.62
N PHE A 209 12.32 -1.05 -0.83
CA PHE A 209 13.64 -0.66 -1.30
C PHE A 209 14.17 -1.55 -2.43
N ILE A 210 13.94 -2.86 -2.36
CA ILE A 210 14.36 -3.80 -3.40
C ILE A 210 13.55 -3.60 -4.67
N MET A 211 12.24 -3.42 -4.51
CA MET A 211 11.29 -3.24 -5.60
C MET A 211 11.43 -1.87 -6.28
N ASP A 212 11.97 -0.86 -5.59
CA ASP A 212 12.19 0.48 -6.14
C ASP A 212 12.94 0.45 -7.47
N ARG A 213 14.01 -0.35 -7.56
CA ARG A 213 14.77 -0.50 -8.80
C ARG A 213 13.94 -1.06 -9.96
N ILE A 214 12.98 -1.95 -9.68
CA ILE A 214 12.12 -2.56 -10.69
C ILE A 214 11.07 -1.55 -11.12
N PHE A 215 10.44 -0.89 -10.16
CA PHE A 215 9.36 0.08 -10.40
C PHE A 215 9.86 1.35 -11.12
N ARG A 216 11.08 1.79 -10.85
CA ARG A 216 11.71 2.90 -11.59
C ARG A 216 11.82 2.64 -13.09
N ARG A 217 11.99 1.39 -13.53
CA ARG A 217 11.97 1.04 -14.97
C ARG A 217 10.60 1.30 -15.62
N PHE A 218 9.54 1.28 -14.82
CA PHE A 218 8.17 1.59 -15.27
C PHE A 218 7.77 3.04 -14.99
N GLY A 219 8.70 3.87 -14.49
CA GLY A 219 8.45 5.26 -14.15
C GLY A 219 7.61 5.45 -12.91
N LEU A 220 7.61 4.49 -11.99
CA LEU A 220 6.93 4.53 -10.70
C LEU A 220 7.95 4.50 -9.56
N SER A 221 7.65 5.19 -8.45
CA SER A 221 8.47 5.09 -7.25
C SER A 221 8.29 3.75 -6.55
N GLY A 222 9.31 3.27 -5.83
CA GLY A 222 9.22 2.03 -5.05
C GLY A 222 8.16 2.07 -3.95
N LYS A 223 7.79 3.27 -3.49
CA LYS A 223 6.67 3.48 -2.55
C LYS A 223 5.33 3.00 -3.13
N SER A 224 5.16 2.95 -4.46
CA SER A 224 3.96 2.45 -5.14
C SER A 224 3.73 0.96 -4.95
N PHE A 225 4.77 0.20 -4.62
CA PHE A 225 4.67 -1.24 -4.41
C PHE A 225 3.81 -1.59 -3.19
N ILE A 226 3.95 -0.85 -2.08
CA ILE A 226 3.21 -1.12 -0.83
C ILE A 226 1.68 -1.05 -1.04
N PRO A 227 1.11 0.02 -1.63
CA PRO A 227 -0.31 0.06 -1.99
C PRO A 227 -0.77 -1.09 -2.87
N MET A 228 0.01 -1.44 -3.88
CA MET A 228 -0.33 -2.55 -4.79
C MET A 228 -0.34 -3.89 -4.06
N LEU A 229 0.59 -4.10 -3.15
CA LEU A 229 0.66 -5.33 -2.36
C LEU A 229 -0.50 -5.44 -1.38
N VAL A 230 -0.84 -4.37 -0.68
CA VAL A 230 -2.01 -4.34 0.23
C VAL A 230 -3.31 -4.58 -0.57
N ALA A 231 -3.37 -4.08 -1.81
CA ALA A 231 -4.54 -4.24 -2.67
C ALA A 231 -4.80 -5.69 -3.12
N THR A 232 -3.80 -6.56 -3.11
CA THR A 232 -4.01 -8.00 -3.38
C THR A 232 -4.90 -8.64 -2.30
N GLY A 233 -4.85 -8.15 -1.06
CA GLY A 233 -5.77 -8.53 0.00
C GLY A 233 -7.10 -7.79 -0.10
N CYS A 234 -7.06 -6.47 -0.10
CA CYS A 234 -8.24 -5.62 -0.23
C CYS A 234 -7.88 -4.30 -0.96
N GLY A 235 -8.62 -4.00 -2.04
CA GLY A 235 -8.37 -2.81 -2.86
C GLY A 235 -8.58 -1.49 -2.12
N VAL A 236 -9.49 -1.42 -1.16
CA VAL A 236 -9.80 -0.16 -0.44
C VAL A 236 -8.62 0.34 0.38
N PRO A 237 -8.05 -0.42 1.34
CA PRO A 237 -6.88 0.02 2.08
C PRO A 237 -5.63 0.15 1.18
N GLY A 238 -5.53 -0.64 0.09
CA GLY A 238 -4.50 -0.46 -0.91
C GLY A 238 -4.53 0.93 -1.55
N ILE A 239 -5.70 1.38 -1.99
CA ILE A 239 -5.88 2.74 -2.51
C ILE A 239 -5.62 3.80 -1.42
N MET A 240 -6.08 3.56 -0.19
CA MET A 240 -5.82 4.49 0.92
C MET A 240 -4.32 4.61 1.24
N ALA A 241 -3.56 3.52 1.16
CA ALA A 241 -2.12 3.52 1.38
C ALA A 241 -1.36 4.36 0.33
N SER A 242 -1.94 4.59 -0.85
CA SER A 242 -1.33 5.46 -1.87
C SER A 242 -1.18 6.93 -1.43
N ARG A 243 -1.84 7.33 -0.34
CA ARG A 243 -1.68 8.67 0.25
C ARG A 243 -0.27 8.94 0.77
N THR A 244 0.51 7.89 1.02
CA THR A 244 1.92 8.00 1.44
C THR A 244 2.85 8.38 0.29
N ILE A 245 2.36 8.37 -0.95
CA ILE A 245 3.11 8.75 -2.14
C ILE A 245 2.98 10.26 -2.31
N GLU A 246 4.10 10.95 -2.29
CA GLU A 246 4.16 12.42 -2.29
C GLU A 246 3.95 13.00 -3.69
N GLN A 247 4.50 12.36 -4.73
CA GLN A 247 4.33 12.78 -6.10
C GLN A 247 2.91 12.49 -6.61
N ASP A 248 2.19 13.53 -7.01
CA ASP A 248 0.81 13.44 -7.52
C ASP A 248 0.67 12.54 -8.74
N ARG A 249 1.66 12.54 -9.64
CA ARG A 249 1.68 11.70 -10.83
C ARG A 249 1.73 10.22 -10.45
N ASP A 250 2.68 9.84 -9.63
CA ASP A 250 2.89 8.47 -9.18
C ASP A 250 1.72 7.97 -8.34
N ARG A 251 1.18 8.85 -7.49
CA ARG A 251 -0.01 8.56 -6.69
C ARG A 251 -1.21 8.25 -7.58
N LYS A 252 -1.50 9.08 -8.60
CA LYS A 252 -2.60 8.84 -9.55
C LYS A 252 -2.40 7.56 -10.34
N MET A 253 -1.20 7.31 -10.85
CA MET A 253 -0.88 6.08 -11.56
C MET A 253 -1.04 4.84 -10.65
N THR A 254 -0.56 4.91 -9.41
CA THR A 254 -0.71 3.84 -8.42
C THR A 254 -2.18 3.57 -8.10
N ILE A 255 -3.00 4.60 -7.91
CA ILE A 255 -4.45 4.44 -7.66
C ILE A 255 -5.12 3.74 -8.85
N MET A 256 -4.82 4.16 -10.08
CA MET A 256 -5.39 3.55 -11.28
C MET A 256 -4.99 2.08 -11.41
N THR A 257 -3.71 1.76 -11.27
CA THR A 257 -3.21 0.38 -11.40
C THR A 257 -3.68 -0.52 -10.26
N THR A 258 -3.72 -0.01 -9.04
CA THR A 258 -4.22 -0.72 -7.86
C THR A 258 -5.69 -1.16 -8.02
N GLY A 259 -6.49 -0.36 -8.73
CA GLY A 259 -7.88 -0.70 -9.04
C GLY A 259 -8.06 -1.97 -9.88
N PHE A 260 -7.06 -2.35 -10.68
CA PHE A 260 -7.09 -3.57 -11.52
C PHE A 260 -6.59 -4.82 -10.79
N ILE A 261 -5.92 -4.69 -9.66
CA ILE A 261 -5.41 -5.84 -8.92
C ILE A 261 -6.57 -6.68 -8.38
N PRO A 262 -6.63 -7.98 -8.68
CA PRO A 262 -7.66 -8.86 -8.15
C PRO A 262 -7.44 -9.06 -6.65
N CYS A 263 -8.47 -8.78 -5.87
CA CYS A 263 -8.50 -9.08 -4.44
C CYS A 263 -9.41 -10.29 -4.17
N GLY A 264 -9.40 -10.80 -2.95
CA GLY A 264 -10.20 -11.97 -2.57
C GLY A 264 -11.70 -11.86 -2.90
N ALA A 265 -12.27 -10.65 -2.83
CA ALA A 265 -13.67 -10.43 -3.18
C ALA A 265 -13.93 -10.37 -4.69
N LYS A 266 -12.92 -9.99 -5.51
CA LYS A 266 -13.07 -9.95 -6.98
C LYS A 266 -12.89 -11.32 -7.63
N MET A 267 -12.10 -12.21 -7.02
CA MET A 267 -11.81 -13.53 -7.58
C MET A 267 -13.06 -14.39 -7.86
N PRO A 268 -14.03 -14.51 -6.94
CA PRO A 268 -15.28 -15.26 -7.21
C PRO A 268 -16.08 -14.68 -8.37
N ILE A 269 -16.11 -13.33 -8.47
CA ILE A 269 -16.82 -12.64 -9.55
C ILE A 269 -16.15 -12.91 -10.90
N ILE A 270 -14.82 -12.82 -10.95
CA ILE A 270 -14.02 -13.12 -12.15
C ILE A 270 -14.22 -14.57 -12.55
N GLY A 271 -14.20 -15.52 -11.58
CA GLY A 271 -14.44 -16.94 -11.82
C GLY A 271 -15.83 -17.22 -12.37
N LEU A 272 -16.85 -16.54 -11.83
CA LEU A 272 -18.23 -16.68 -12.31
C LEU A 272 -18.40 -16.18 -13.75
N PHE A 273 -17.83 -15.01 -14.06
CA PHE A 273 -17.85 -14.48 -15.43
C PHE A 273 -17.06 -15.35 -16.39
N ALA A 274 -15.88 -15.82 -15.98
CA ALA A 274 -15.06 -16.70 -16.79
C ALA A 274 -15.78 -18.02 -17.09
N GLY A 275 -16.41 -18.66 -16.09
CA GLY A 275 -17.20 -19.85 -16.25
C GLY A 275 -18.44 -19.66 -17.14
N ALA A 276 -19.15 -18.52 -16.98
CA ALA A 276 -20.36 -18.24 -17.78
C ALA A 276 -20.06 -17.94 -19.26
N VAL A 277 -18.93 -17.25 -19.55
CA VAL A 277 -18.61 -16.78 -20.92
C VAL A 277 -17.78 -17.81 -21.70
N PHE A 278 -16.82 -18.45 -21.02
CA PHE A 278 -15.84 -19.34 -21.65
C PHE A 278 -16.09 -20.84 -21.39
N GLY A 279 -17.12 -21.18 -20.60
CA GLY A 279 -17.38 -22.56 -20.18
C GLY A 279 -16.29 -23.12 -19.27
N ASP A 280 -16.34 -24.42 -18.97
CA ASP A 280 -15.41 -25.13 -18.09
C ASP A 280 -13.97 -25.27 -18.64
N SER A 281 -13.46 -24.27 -19.34
CA SER A 281 -12.11 -24.28 -19.85
C SER A 281 -11.12 -23.94 -18.71
N PRO A 282 -10.28 -24.87 -18.23
CA PRO A 282 -9.40 -24.65 -17.09
C PRO A 282 -8.31 -23.59 -17.33
N TRP A 283 -8.11 -23.17 -18.58
CA TRP A 283 -7.14 -22.16 -18.98
C TRP A 283 -7.58 -20.70 -18.77
N VAL A 284 -8.86 -20.47 -18.55
CA VAL A 284 -9.40 -19.12 -18.41
C VAL A 284 -9.47 -18.67 -16.94
N ALA A 285 -9.44 -19.63 -16.01
CA ALA A 285 -9.49 -19.37 -14.57
C ALA A 285 -8.11 -19.18 -13.92
N THR A 286 -7.02 -19.44 -14.67
CA THR A 286 -5.63 -19.20 -14.22
C THR A 286 -5.02 -17.97 -14.87
#